data_03c7d39878780f5b09120f519eff813b
#
_entry.id   03c7d39878780f5b09120f519eff813b
#
_cell.length_a   1.000
_cell.length_b   1.000
_cell.length_c   1.000
_cell.angle_alpha   90.00
_cell.angle_beta   90.00
_cell.angle_gamma   90.00
#
_symmetry.space_group_name_H-M   'P 1'
#
loop_
_entity.id
_entity.type
_entity.pdbx_description
1 polymer ?
#
loop_
_entity_poly.entity_id
_entity_poly.type
_entity_poly.pdbx_seq_one_letter_code
_entity_poly.pdbx_strand_id
1 'polypeptide(L)'
;MTSTAMGRPGARRAMLTTRPILQNFVSSHKSDVFKCHSIAADTYLTPPYACAYTNGAKQGGKPLLAIATEQGSVHIIDTSKRRDWDYEPQRTTLQPHDNGTFDIKWNHNDTLLASVSGDLTTQISCVESQRSLYALNGHTSTVKCVVWDPEHRELLSTGGRDGVIHVWDLRTESARRNHNDVPTLTPVLRIADAHEEGPKGKVRKKKSTAANRTVTSLTYAAGQPYNLISSGSNDGILRLWDLRAPLARKQPPANLKYTNATSIDPTTFNGSRPRGIVSVSQGTGPTAGLLFALAADSRIHPYSAHASLDPFTSQIYEHENMKTNSFYVRVATSPCGRWLASGAAAAGSVFLYDISNAARAARDTSPPARGVQLAGQTGEVAALDWADGMLATCADDGTVRVWRADEEVYSRCRKDPEESKWEWAFSARA
;
A
#
# COMPACT_ATOMS: atom_id res chain seq x y z
N MET A 1 -62.82 4.39 19.00
CA MET A 1 -62.30 3.95 17.68
C MET A 1 -61.05 4.76 17.39
N THR A 2 -59.90 4.22 17.74
CA THR A 2 -58.58 4.85 17.54
C THR A 2 -57.91 4.16 16.33
N SER A 3 -57.81 4.88 15.25
CA SER A 3 -57.14 4.43 14.03
C SER A 3 -55.62 4.51 14.21
N THR A 4 -54.97 3.37 14.32
CA THR A 4 -53.51 3.25 14.25
C THR A 4 -53.05 3.36 12.79
N ALA A 5 -52.47 4.50 12.43
CA ALA A 5 -51.81 4.66 11.13
C ALA A 5 -50.56 3.79 11.09
N MET A 6 -50.62 2.70 10.33
CA MET A 6 -49.40 1.93 9.93
C MET A 6 -48.50 2.82 9.08
N GLY A 7 -47.35 3.20 9.63
CA GLY A 7 -46.27 3.85 8.87
C GLY A 7 -45.78 2.95 7.75
N ARG A 8 -45.81 3.45 6.52
CA ARG A 8 -45.22 2.79 5.34
C ARG A 8 -43.76 2.53 5.62
N PRO A 9 -43.22 1.31 5.38
CA PRO A 9 -41.78 1.07 5.45
C PRO A 9 -41.09 2.00 4.45
N GLY A 10 -40.22 2.87 4.96
CA GLY A 10 -39.45 3.79 4.14
C GLY A 10 -38.72 3.03 3.06
N ALA A 11 -38.94 3.38 1.81
CA ALA A 11 -38.23 2.83 0.67
C ALA A 11 -36.72 3.03 0.91
N ARG A 12 -35.96 1.94 1.12
CA ARG A 12 -34.50 1.98 1.18
C ARG A 12 -34.02 2.63 -0.11
N ARG A 13 -33.46 3.82 -0.04
CA ARG A 13 -32.85 4.48 -1.18
C ARG A 13 -31.75 3.55 -1.69
N ALA A 14 -31.89 3.02 -2.90
CA ALA A 14 -30.85 2.21 -3.54
C ALA A 14 -29.54 3.01 -3.54
N MET A 15 -28.50 2.46 -2.93
CA MET A 15 -27.18 3.09 -2.96
C MET A 15 -26.63 2.97 -4.39
N LEU A 16 -26.30 4.10 -5.00
CA LEU A 16 -25.64 4.12 -6.29
C LEU A 16 -24.26 3.49 -6.14
N THR A 17 -23.95 2.51 -6.96
CA THR A 17 -22.65 1.87 -7.02
C THR A 17 -21.85 2.34 -8.22
N THR A 18 -20.54 2.50 -8.05
CA THR A 18 -19.60 2.80 -9.14
C THR A 18 -19.00 1.52 -9.77
N ARG A 19 -19.47 0.34 -9.38
CA ARG A 19 -18.99 -0.94 -9.92
C ARG A 19 -19.00 -1.02 -11.46
N PRO A 20 -20.00 -0.51 -12.20
CA PRO A 20 -19.95 -0.48 -13.65
C PRO A 20 -18.75 0.27 -14.22
N ILE A 21 -18.30 1.34 -13.55
CA ILE A 21 -17.09 2.08 -13.95
C ILE A 21 -15.84 1.21 -13.74
N LEU A 22 -15.79 0.46 -12.65
CA LEU A 22 -14.66 -0.44 -12.38
C LEU A 22 -14.55 -1.57 -13.42
N GLN A 23 -15.66 -2.02 -13.97
CA GLN A 23 -15.69 -3.00 -15.04
C GLN A 23 -15.12 -2.47 -16.36
N ASN A 24 -15.19 -1.16 -16.59
CA ASN A 24 -14.70 -0.51 -17.79
C ASN A 24 -13.18 -0.27 -17.79
N PHE A 25 -12.47 -0.70 -16.75
CA PHE A 25 -11.01 -0.61 -16.72
C PHE A 25 -10.40 -1.57 -17.74
N VAL A 26 -9.60 -1.02 -18.64
CA VAL A 26 -8.90 -1.73 -19.72
C VAL A 26 -7.43 -1.33 -19.74
N SER A 27 -6.60 -2.16 -20.36
CA SER A 27 -5.18 -1.90 -20.54
C SER A 27 -4.72 -2.47 -21.88
N SER A 28 -4.09 -1.64 -22.72
CA SER A 28 -3.53 -2.09 -24.00
C SER A 28 -2.25 -2.88 -23.77
N HIS A 29 -2.11 -4.02 -24.45
CA HIS A 29 -0.86 -4.81 -24.44
C HIS A 29 0.31 -4.07 -25.08
N LYS A 30 0.05 -3.06 -25.89
CA LYS A 30 1.07 -2.29 -26.62
C LYS A 30 1.45 -1.01 -25.86
N SER A 31 0.47 -0.16 -25.51
CA SER A 31 0.75 1.19 -25.01
C SER A 31 0.79 1.32 -23.51
N ASP A 32 0.22 0.36 -22.76
CA ASP A 32 0.03 0.45 -21.31
C ASP A 32 0.91 -0.53 -20.52
N VAL A 33 1.86 -1.21 -21.20
CA VAL A 33 2.82 -2.13 -20.57
C VAL A 33 4.22 -1.54 -20.62
N PHE A 34 4.89 -1.52 -19.48
CA PHE A 34 6.26 -1.03 -19.33
C PHE A 34 7.10 -2.16 -18.76
N LYS A 35 8.28 -2.41 -19.37
CA LYS A 35 9.19 -3.48 -18.96
C LYS A 35 10.27 -2.94 -18.03
N CYS A 36 10.53 -3.65 -16.95
CA CYS A 36 11.62 -3.36 -16.02
C CYS A 36 12.85 -4.20 -16.41
N HIS A 37 13.77 -3.59 -17.16
CA HIS A 37 15.00 -4.25 -17.59
C HIS A 37 16.07 -4.20 -16.49
N SER A 38 16.87 -5.25 -16.41
CA SER A 38 18.07 -5.31 -15.58
C SER A 38 19.07 -4.21 -15.97
N ILE A 39 19.75 -3.63 -14.97
CA ILE A 39 20.82 -2.65 -15.20
C ILE A 39 22.11 -3.32 -15.67
N ALA A 40 22.40 -4.53 -15.18
CA ALA A 40 23.66 -5.23 -15.47
C ALA A 40 23.70 -5.86 -16.88
N ALA A 41 22.55 -6.26 -17.39
CA ALA A 41 22.40 -6.80 -18.75
C ALA A 41 20.97 -6.56 -19.20
N ASP A 42 20.76 -5.84 -20.29
CA ASP A 42 19.43 -5.54 -20.86
C ASP A 42 18.66 -6.78 -21.36
N THR A 43 19.17 -7.97 -21.04
CA THR A 43 18.70 -9.24 -21.60
C THR A 43 17.60 -9.90 -20.77
N TYR A 44 17.36 -9.49 -19.51
CA TYR A 44 16.30 -10.07 -18.68
C TYR A 44 15.48 -9.01 -17.95
N LEU A 45 14.26 -9.39 -17.61
CA LEU A 45 13.34 -8.54 -16.87
C LEU A 45 13.52 -8.75 -15.35
N THR A 46 13.47 -7.66 -14.61
CA THR A 46 13.60 -7.66 -13.16
C THR A 46 12.24 -7.41 -12.52
N PRO A 47 11.79 -8.24 -11.57
CA PRO A 47 10.52 -8.03 -10.88
C PRO A 47 10.44 -6.68 -10.16
N PRO A 48 9.41 -5.88 -10.40
CA PRO A 48 9.13 -4.66 -9.65
C PRO A 48 8.41 -4.99 -8.34
N TYR A 49 9.00 -4.61 -7.19
CA TYR A 49 8.46 -4.91 -5.85
C TYR A 49 7.64 -3.78 -5.25
N ALA A 50 7.86 -2.53 -5.68
CA ALA A 50 7.11 -1.38 -5.21
C ALA A 50 6.89 -0.36 -6.32
N CYS A 51 5.80 0.38 -6.25
CA CYS A 51 5.58 1.53 -7.11
C CYS A 51 4.83 2.64 -6.37
N ALA A 52 5.04 3.88 -6.80
CA ALA A 52 4.36 5.04 -6.27
C ALA A 52 4.23 6.13 -7.33
N TYR A 53 3.02 6.61 -7.56
CA TYR A 53 2.77 7.83 -8.31
C TYR A 53 3.14 9.06 -7.49
N THR A 54 3.60 10.11 -8.17
CA THR A 54 3.77 11.44 -7.57
C THR A 54 2.45 11.97 -6.99
N ASN A 55 2.55 12.85 -5.98
CA ASN A 55 1.36 13.53 -5.45
C ASN A 55 0.69 14.41 -6.53
N GLY A 56 1.49 15.03 -7.39
CA GLY A 56 0.98 15.77 -8.56
C GLY A 56 0.15 14.90 -9.49
N ALA A 57 0.57 13.66 -9.77
CA ALA A 57 -0.19 12.70 -10.59
C ALA A 57 -1.53 12.32 -9.94
N LYS A 58 -1.58 12.24 -8.62
CA LYS A 58 -2.81 11.97 -7.85
C LYS A 58 -3.79 13.14 -7.87
N GLN A 59 -3.33 14.34 -8.26
CA GLN A 59 -4.11 15.57 -8.39
C GLN A 59 -4.39 15.94 -9.87
N GLY A 60 -4.20 15.01 -10.81
CA GLY A 60 -4.44 15.23 -12.24
C GLY A 60 -3.28 15.86 -13.01
N GLY A 61 -2.11 15.99 -12.38
CA GLY A 61 -0.88 16.42 -13.05
C GLY A 61 -0.22 15.31 -13.88
N LYS A 62 1.00 15.55 -14.32
CA LYS A 62 1.77 14.59 -15.12
C LYS A 62 1.92 13.25 -14.39
N PRO A 63 1.52 12.10 -14.98
CA PRO A 63 1.49 10.82 -14.29
C PRO A 63 2.88 10.17 -14.24
N LEU A 64 3.77 10.71 -13.40
CA LEU A 64 5.09 10.15 -13.14
C LEU A 64 4.97 9.03 -12.10
N LEU A 65 5.48 7.85 -12.45
CA LEU A 65 5.49 6.66 -11.61
C LEU A 65 6.94 6.28 -11.28
N ALA A 66 7.25 6.20 -10.00
CA ALA A 66 8.47 5.55 -9.52
C ALA A 66 8.21 4.04 -9.35
N ILE A 67 9.14 3.21 -9.81
CA ILE A 67 9.08 1.75 -9.78
C ILE A 67 10.38 1.25 -9.17
N ALA A 68 10.30 0.51 -8.08
CA ALA A 68 11.44 -0.09 -7.41
C ALA A 68 11.52 -1.58 -7.68
N THR A 69 12.72 -2.08 -7.96
CA THR A 69 12.95 -3.44 -8.44
C THR A 69 13.66 -4.33 -7.42
N GLU A 70 13.68 -5.63 -7.71
CA GLU A 70 14.45 -6.62 -6.95
C GLU A 70 15.96 -6.32 -6.90
N GLN A 71 16.50 -5.65 -7.92
CA GLN A 71 17.93 -5.30 -7.98
C GLN A 71 18.29 -4.03 -7.21
N GLY A 72 17.32 -3.40 -6.51
CA GLY A 72 17.56 -2.16 -5.78
C GLY A 72 17.53 -0.92 -6.64
N SER A 73 17.26 -1.04 -7.94
CA SER A 73 17.08 0.10 -8.84
C SER A 73 15.69 0.71 -8.70
N VAL A 74 15.60 2.01 -8.96
CA VAL A 74 14.35 2.76 -9.04
C VAL A 74 14.27 3.44 -10.40
N HIS A 75 13.23 3.11 -11.16
CA HIS A 75 12.93 3.73 -12.44
C HIS A 75 11.79 4.73 -12.29
N ILE A 76 11.93 5.92 -12.83
CA ILE A 76 10.87 6.92 -12.88
C ILE A 76 10.45 7.08 -14.34
N ILE A 77 9.18 6.81 -14.63
CA ILE A 77 8.63 6.80 -15.98
C ILE A 77 7.39 7.70 -16.06
N ASP A 78 7.14 8.22 -17.26
CA ASP A 78 5.88 8.88 -17.61
C ASP A 78 4.90 7.83 -18.14
N THR A 79 3.77 7.67 -17.45
CA THR A 79 2.72 6.71 -17.81
C THR A 79 1.59 7.33 -18.63
N SER A 80 1.76 8.52 -19.19
CA SER A 80 0.80 9.13 -20.11
C SER A 80 0.50 8.20 -21.29
N LYS A 81 -0.72 8.30 -21.86
CA LYS A 81 -1.10 7.47 -23.02
C LYS A 81 -0.18 7.76 -24.20
N ARG A 82 0.54 6.75 -24.68
CA ARG A 82 1.47 6.86 -25.80
C ARG A 82 0.71 6.87 -27.11
N ARG A 83 1.18 7.66 -28.08
CA ARG A 83 0.71 7.66 -29.46
C ARG A 83 1.46 6.64 -30.31
N ASP A 84 2.75 6.48 -30.01
CA ASP A 84 3.65 5.55 -30.67
C ASP A 84 4.07 4.47 -29.66
N TRP A 85 3.73 3.23 -29.95
CA TRP A 85 3.97 2.08 -29.09
C TRP A 85 5.40 1.53 -29.20
N ASP A 86 6.10 1.79 -30.31
CA ASP A 86 7.48 1.35 -30.54
C ASP A 86 8.50 2.13 -29.67
N TYR A 87 8.07 3.28 -29.16
CA TYR A 87 8.95 4.14 -28.37
C TYR A 87 8.80 3.85 -26.88
N GLU A 88 9.85 3.30 -26.25
CA GLU A 88 9.92 3.29 -24.80
C GLU A 88 10.08 4.72 -24.26
N PRO A 89 9.26 5.15 -23.29
CA PRO A 89 9.40 6.47 -22.72
C PRO A 89 10.76 6.60 -22.03
N GLN A 90 11.34 7.80 -22.09
CA GLN A 90 12.54 8.10 -21.32
C GLN A 90 12.28 7.77 -19.85
N ARG A 91 13.22 7.03 -19.27
CA ARG A 91 13.20 6.70 -17.85
C ARG A 91 14.38 7.34 -17.14
N THR A 92 14.15 7.89 -15.97
CA THR A 92 15.21 8.23 -15.02
C THR A 92 15.48 7.02 -14.15
N THR A 93 16.72 6.56 -14.08
CA THR A 93 17.09 5.40 -13.27
C THR A 93 18.04 5.81 -12.16
N LEU A 94 17.67 5.45 -10.93
CA LEU A 94 18.49 5.61 -9.71
C LEU A 94 18.91 4.22 -9.24
N GLN A 95 20.09 4.12 -8.61
CA GLN A 95 20.56 2.91 -7.94
C GLN A 95 20.83 3.20 -6.46
N PRO A 96 19.76 3.37 -5.65
CA PRO A 96 19.94 3.70 -4.23
C PRO A 96 20.37 2.51 -3.37
N HIS A 97 20.14 1.28 -3.80
CA HIS A 97 20.34 0.07 -3.01
C HIS A 97 21.06 -1.04 -3.78
N ASP A 98 21.73 -1.94 -3.05
CA ASP A 98 22.40 -3.14 -3.57
C ASP A 98 21.53 -4.40 -3.42
N ASN A 99 20.30 -4.27 -2.94
CA ASN A 99 19.36 -5.36 -2.71
C ASN A 99 17.93 -4.90 -3.01
N GLY A 100 16.99 -5.83 -3.12
CA GLY A 100 15.60 -5.56 -3.48
C GLY A 100 14.97 -4.46 -2.64
N THR A 101 14.28 -3.55 -3.30
CA THR A 101 13.60 -2.40 -2.69
C THR A 101 12.13 -2.73 -2.47
N PHE A 102 11.67 -2.73 -1.21
CA PHE A 102 10.36 -3.24 -0.82
C PHE A 102 9.27 -2.18 -0.69
N ASP A 103 9.62 -0.92 -0.52
CA ASP A 103 8.66 0.19 -0.52
C ASP A 103 9.33 1.48 -0.95
N ILE A 104 8.56 2.35 -1.61
CA ILE A 104 8.98 3.68 -2.06
C ILE A 104 7.87 4.69 -1.82
N LYS A 105 8.23 5.91 -1.40
CA LYS A 105 7.27 7.00 -1.17
C LYS A 105 7.86 8.34 -1.57
N TRP A 106 7.12 9.08 -2.36
CA TRP A 106 7.41 10.47 -2.65
C TRP A 106 7.20 11.34 -1.41
N ASN A 107 8.04 12.36 -1.24
CA ASN A 107 7.77 13.41 -0.27
C ASN A 107 6.64 14.34 -0.77
N HIS A 108 6.23 15.30 0.04
CA HIS A 108 5.06 16.15 -0.21
C HIS A 108 5.09 16.95 -1.52
N ASN A 109 6.27 17.35 -1.97
CA ASN A 109 6.48 18.19 -3.16
C ASN A 109 7.10 17.44 -4.35
N ASP A 110 7.12 16.10 -4.29
CA ASP A 110 7.60 15.22 -5.35
C ASP A 110 9.08 15.47 -5.78
N THR A 111 9.89 16.01 -4.89
CA THR A 111 11.32 16.28 -5.15
C THR A 111 12.24 15.20 -4.58
N LEU A 112 11.82 14.55 -3.51
CA LEU A 112 12.56 13.50 -2.83
C LEU A 112 11.79 12.18 -2.87
N LEU A 113 12.53 11.11 -2.97
CA LEU A 113 12.02 9.76 -2.92
C LEU A 113 12.68 8.99 -1.78
N ALA A 114 11.88 8.50 -0.84
CA ALA A 114 12.32 7.55 0.18
C ALA A 114 12.17 6.14 -0.33
N SER A 115 13.23 5.34 -0.26
CA SER A 115 13.25 3.92 -0.64
C SER A 115 13.81 3.06 0.47
N VAL A 116 13.22 1.87 0.69
CA VAL A 116 13.59 0.93 1.76
C VAL A 116 13.90 -0.44 1.20
N SER A 117 14.96 -1.09 1.73
CA SER A 117 15.53 -2.25 1.08
C SER A 117 15.87 -3.41 2.03
N GLY A 118 16.17 -4.56 1.39
CA GLY A 118 16.76 -5.73 2.01
C GLY A 118 18.21 -5.55 2.46
N ASP A 119 18.89 -4.49 2.01
CA ASP A 119 20.21 -4.10 2.48
C ASP A 119 20.21 -3.44 3.86
N LEU A 120 19.06 -3.42 4.54
CA LEU A 120 18.82 -2.92 5.91
C LEU A 120 18.80 -1.39 6.00
N THR A 121 18.91 -0.68 4.87
CA THR A 121 18.97 0.78 4.82
C THR A 121 17.69 1.39 4.25
N THR A 122 17.52 2.67 4.54
CA THR A 122 16.57 3.54 3.83
C THR A 122 17.38 4.64 3.17
N GLN A 123 17.13 4.91 1.89
CA GLN A 123 17.80 5.97 1.16
C GLN A 123 16.80 7.09 0.84
N ILE A 124 17.27 8.32 0.97
CA ILE A 124 16.54 9.51 0.53
C ILE A 124 17.26 10.05 -0.69
N SER A 125 16.63 9.94 -1.85
CA SER A 125 17.19 10.35 -3.13
C SER A 125 16.51 11.60 -3.66
N CYS A 126 17.30 12.55 -4.18
CA CYS A 126 16.80 13.69 -4.93
C CYS A 126 16.62 13.28 -6.41
N VAL A 127 15.41 13.47 -6.92
CA VAL A 127 15.08 13.04 -8.29
C VAL A 127 15.72 13.96 -9.34
N GLU A 128 15.81 15.26 -9.06
CA GLU A 128 16.43 16.24 -9.96
C GLU A 128 17.94 16.01 -10.13
N SER A 129 18.66 15.87 -9.01
CA SER A 129 20.10 15.63 -9.04
C SER A 129 20.49 14.17 -9.29
N GLN A 130 19.51 13.25 -9.24
CA GLN A 130 19.68 11.81 -9.37
C GLN A 130 20.70 11.20 -8.37
N ARG A 131 20.76 11.77 -7.16
CA ARG A 131 21.70 11.35 -6.11
C ARG A 131 21.00 11.04 -4.80
N SER A 132 21.56 10.09 -4.05
CA SER A 132 21.17 9.88 -2.66
C SER A 132 21.70 11.03 -1.79
N LEU A 133 20.80 11.65 -1.04
CA LEU A 133 21.13 12.74 -0.11
C LEU A 133 21.42 12.24 1.31
N TYR A 134 20.69 11.22 1.75
CA TYR A 134 20.83 10.65 3.10
C TYR A 134 20.71 9.13 3.05
N ALA A 135 21.51 8.45 3.87
CA ALA A 135 21.39 7.04 4.21
C ALA A 135 20.92 6.90 5.66
N LEU A 136 19.81 6.23 5.91
CA LEU A 136 19.22 6.05 7.23
C LEU A 136 19.53 4.64 7.72
N ASN A 137 20.41 4.54 8.72
CA ASN A 137 20.91 3.27 9.24
C ASN A 137 20.45 3.04 10.68
N GLY A 138 19.72 1.95 10.93
CA GLY A 138 19.21 1.63 12.27
C GLY A 138 18.52 0.27 12.35
N HIS A 139 17.96 -0.21 11.25
CA HIS A 139 17.33 -1.53 11.19
C HIS A 139 18.38 -2.66 11.19
N THR A 140 18.04 -3.77 11.82
CA THR A 140 18.88 -4.98 11.92
C THR A 140 18.37 -6.12 11.01
N SER A 141 17.30 -5.89 10.29
CA SER A 141 16.74 -6.80 9.27
C SER A 141 16.10 -5.97 8.15
N THR A 142 15.63 -6.62 7.11
CA THR A 142 14.95 -6.02 5.95
C THR A 142 13.97 -4.93 6.35
N VAL A 143 14.11 -3.73 5.78
CA VAL A 143 13.14 -2.65 5.94
C VAL A 143 11.97 -2.89 4.98
N LYS A 144 10.72 -2.88 5.51
CA LYS A 144 9.54 -3.31 4.76
C LYS A 144 8.62 -2.18 4.32
N CYS A 145 8.58 -1.10 5.07
CA CYS A 145 7.67 0.01 4.79
C CYS A 145 8.27 1.34 5.22
N VAL A 146 7.86 2.40 4.53
CA VAL A 146 8.22 3.79 4.81
C VAL A 146 7.01 4.69 4.64
N VAL A 147 6.92 5.73 5.45
CA VAL A 147 5.89 6.76 5.34
C VAL A 147 6.44 8.10 5.78
N TRP A 148 6.12 9.15 5.01
CA TRP A 148 6.40 10.53 5.40
C TRP A 148 5.37 11.04 6.40
N ASP A 149 5.79 11.87 7.36
CA ASP A 149 4.85 12.59 8.23
C ASP A 149 4.02 13.56 7.37
N PRO A 150 2.68 13.62 7.53
CA PRO A 150 1.82 14.41 6.64
C PRO A 150 1.99 15.93 6.77
N GLU A 151 2.54 16.43 7.87
CA GLU A 151 2.71 17.86 8.14
C GLU A 151 4.18 18.29 8.19
N HIS A 152 5.06 17.41 8.67
CA HIS A 152 6.49 17.69 8.84
C HIS A 152 7.29 17.07 7.72
N ARG A 153 7.69 17.90 6.76
CA ARG A 153 8.35 17.48 5.51
C ARG A 153 9.66 16.73 5.70
N GLU A 154 10.34 16.96 6.82
CA GLU A 154 11.63 16.38 7.16
C GLU A 154 11.52 15.12 8.03
N LEU A 155 10.30 14.78 8.47
CA LEU A 155 10.05 13.61 9.29
C LEU A 155 9.53 12.43 8.46
N LEU A 156 10.06 11.25 8.74
CA LEU A 156 9.54 10.00 8.18
C LEU A 156 9.68 8.86 9.19
N SER A 157 8.89 7.81 8.97
CA SER A 157 8.92 6.59 9.77
C SER A 157 9.16 5.37 8.91
N THR A 158 9.93 4.41 9.42
CA THR A 158 10.20 3.13 8.75
C THR A 158 9.90 1.96 9.65
N GLY A 159 9.46 0.85 9.06
CA GLY A 159 9.19 -0.39 9.77
C GLY A 159 9.91 -1.57 9.12
N GLY A 160 10.45 -2.47 9.95
CA GLY A 160 11.27 -3.57 9.48
C GLY A 160 10.82 -4.95 9.95
N ARG A 161 11.47 -5.96 9.37
CA ARG A 161 11.33 -7.37 9.74
C ARG A 161 11.92 -7.65 11.15
N ASP A 162 12.73 -6.76 11.67
CA ASP A 162 13.23 -6.80 13.05
C ASP A 162 12.16 -6.47 14.10
N GLY A 163 10.96 -6.07 13.69
CA GLY A 163 9.86 -5.71 14.57
C GLY A 163 9.97 -4.31 15.14
N VAL A 164 10.87 -3.50 14.58
CA VAL A 164 11.15 -2.14 15.06
C VAL A 164 10.51 -1.12 14.13
N ILE A 165 10.01 -0.03 14.72
CA ILE A 165 9.67 1.19 14.01
C ILE A 165 10.70 2.24 14.39
N HIS A 166 11.31 2.88 13.38
CA HIS A 166 12.18 4.03 13.55
C HIS A 166 11.50 5.29 13.04
N VAL A 167 11.70 6.40 13.77
CA VAL A 167 11.34 7.74 13.30
C VAL A 167 12.64 8.51 13.04
N TRP A 168 12.66 9.20 11.91
CA TRP A 168 13.83 9.91 11.40
C TRP A 168 13.51 11.38 11.22
N ASP A 169 14.50 12.24 11.52
CA ASP A 169 14.46 13.67 11.25
C ASP A 169 15.65 14.05 10.38
N LEU A 170 15.38 14.47 9.15
CA LEU A 170 16.40 14.82 8.17
C LEU A 170 17.18 16.10 8.51
N ARG A 171 16.73 16.86 9.52
CA ARG A 171 17.43 18.06 10.03
C ARG A 171 18.55 17.73 11.01
N THR A 172 18.61 16.47 11.48
CA THR A 172 19.65 16.06 12.42
C THR A 172 21.01 16.06 11.74
N GLU A 173 22.01 16.58 12.44
CA GLU A 173 23.38 16.58 11.94
C GLU A 173 23.92 15.15 11.83
N SER A 174 24.56 14.87 10.71
CA SER A 174 25.22 13.58 10.46
C SER A 174 26.68 13.66 10.84
N ALA A 175 27.08 12.90 11.84
CA ALA A 175 28.48 12.76 12.24
C ALA A 175 29.25 11.75 11.37
N ARG A 176 28.56 10.98 10.52
CA ARG A 176 29.14 9.89 9.73
C ARG A 176 28.70 9.97 8.27
N ARG A 177 29.56 9.48 7.39
CA ARG A 177 29.25 9.29 5.96
C ARG A 177 29.43 7.82 5.60
N ASN A 178 28.68 7.32 4.63
CA ASN A 178 28.88 5.98 4.10
C ASN A 178 30.05 5.97 3.08
N HIS A 179 30.32 4.79 2.49
CA HIS A 179 31.39 4.61 1.49
C HIS A 179 31.17 5.45 0.21
N ASN A 180 29.94 5.88 -0.07
CA ASN A 180 29.60 6.75 -1.21
C ASN A 180 29.58 8.24 -0.83
N ASP A 181 30.17 8.61 0.29
CA ASP A 181 30.20 9.99 0.85
C ASP A 181 28.80 10.57 1.16
N VAL A 182 27.78 9.72 1.32
CA VAL A 182 26.42 10.12 1.67
C VAL A 182 26.28 10.23 3.19
N PRO A 183 25.73 11.34 3.72
CA PRO A 183 25.46 11.51 5.16
C PRO A 183 24.58 10.39 5.71
N THR A 184 25.02 9.79 6.82
CA THR A 184 24.31 8.68 7.48
C THR A 184 23.64 9.18 8.74
N LEU A 185 22.30 9.08 8.79
CA LEU A 185 21.51 9.50 9.93
C LEU A 185 21.17 8.30 10.83
N THR A 186 21.00 8.59 12.13
CA THR A 186 20.49 7.66 13.13
C THR A 186 19.06 8.04 13.52
N PRO A 187 18.22 7.07 13.94
CA PRO A 187 16.82 7.37 14.27
C PRO A 187 16.73 8.27 15.53
N VAL A 188 15.80 9.22 15.48
CA VAL A 188 15.49 10.08 16.64
C VAL A 188 14.60 9.39 17.65
N LEU A 189 13.80 8.42 17.20
CA LEU A 189 12.94 7.61 18.05
C LEU A 189 12.96 6.15 17.57
N ARG A 190 12.96 5.22 18.54
CA ARG A 190 12.87 3.78 18.28
C ARG A 190 11.73 3.17 19.08
N ILE A 191 10.85 2.45 18.41
CA ILE A 191 9.79 1.64 19.01
C ILE A 191 10.17 0.18 18.77
N ALA A 192 10.63 -0.51 19.78
CA ALA A 192 10.99 -1.93 19.69
C ALA A 192 9.76 -2.81 19.93
N ASP A 193 9.81 -4.03 19.33
CA ASP A 193 8.80 -5.06 19.53
C ASP A 193 7.35 -4.55 19.25
N ALA A 194 7.22 -3.72 18.21
CA ALA A 194 5.99 -3.00 17.91
C ALA A 194 4.76 -3.92 17.78
N HIS A 195 4.95 -5.15 17.30
CA HIS A 195 3.89 -6.17 17.11
C HIS A 195 4.20 -7.50 17.80
N GLU A 196 5.06 -7.52 18.83
CA GLU A 196 5.28 -8.72 19.62
C GLU A 196 4.11 -8.92 20.60
N GLU A 197 3.59 -10.15 20.71
CA GLU A 197 2.65 -10.49 21.77
C GLU A 197 3.34 -10.38 23.12
N GLY A 198 2.80 -9.55 24.01
CA GLY A 198 3.21 -9.54 25.42
C GLY A 198 3.01 -10.92 26.08
N PRO A 199 3.74 -11.25 27.15
CA PRO A 199 3.64 -12.55 27.79
C PRO A 199 2.23 -12.79 28.32
N LYS A 200 1.44 -13.57 27.60
CA LYS A 200 0.19 -14.14 28.11
C LYS A 200 0.56 -15.33 29.00
N GLY A 201 0.72 -15.07 30.31
CA GLY A 201 0.88 -16.12 31.32
C GLY A 201 2.27 -16.77 31.39
N LYS A 202 2.51 -17.60 32.43
CA LYS A 202 3.75 -18.29 32.77
C LYS A 202 4.14 -19.43 31.79
N VAL A 203 3.98 -19.26 30.48
CA VAL A 203 4.40 -20.25 29.48
C VAL A 203 5.78 -19.87 28.97
N ARG A 204 6.72 -20.82 28.99
CA ARG A 204 8.09 -20.73 28.45
C ARG A 204 8.10 -19.94 27.16
N LYS A 205 8.84 -18.82 27.14
CA LYS A 205 9.04 -17.99 25.92
C LYS A 205 9.55 -18.87 24.78
N LYS A 206 8.66 -19.29 23.88
CA LYS A 206 9.06 -19.71 22.54
C LYS A 206 9.67 -18.46 21.91
N LYS A 207 10.94 -18.50 21.51
CA LYS A 207 11.55 -17.41 20.75
C LYS A 207 10.65 -17.12 19.55
N SER A 208 10.04 -15.93 19.55
CA SER A 208 9.29 -15.44 18.38
C SER A 208 10.21 -15.47 17.18
N THR A 209 9.80 -16.09 16.09
CA THR A 209 10.57 -16.04 14.84
C THR A 209 10.52 -14.63 14.29
N ALA A 210 11.55 -14.17 13.57
CA ALA A 210 11.57 -12.85 12.96
C ALA A 210 10.35 -12.60 12.06
N ALA A 211 9.77 -13.65 11.46
CA ALA A 211 8.57 -13.56 10.66
C ALA A 211 7.32 -13.12 11.47
N ASN A 212 7.22 -13.52 12.73
CA ASN A 212 6.03 -13.25 13.55
C ASN A 212 5.98 -11.85 14.16
N ARG A 213 7.01 -11.03 14.02
CA ARG A 213 7.08 -9.68 14.60
C ARG A 213 7.28 -8.58 13.55
N THR A 214 7.30 -8.93 12.26
CA THR A 214 7.51 -7.97 11.18
C THR A 214 6.48 -6.85 11.22
N VAL A 215 6.94 -5.59 11.15
CA VAL A 215 6.09 -4.44 10.85
C VAL A 215 5.84 -4.44 9.35
N THR A 216 4.60 -4.61 8.95
CA THR A 216 4.23 -4.82 7.53
C THR A 216 3.79 -3.56 6.82
N SER A 217 3.15 -2.63 7.54
CA SER A 217 2.71 -1.36 6.97
C SER A 217 2.68 -0.27 8.04
N LEU A 218 2.90 0.97 7.58
CA LEU A 218 2.82 2.18 8.38
C LEU A 218 1.96 3.21 7.66
N THR A 219 1.19 3.98 8.43
CA THR A 219 0.46 5.16 7.95
C THR A 219 0.26 6.14 9.10
N TYR A 220 0.17 7.43 8.80
CA TYR A 220 -0.25 8.42 9.80
C TYR A 220 -1.78 8.53 9.82
N ALA A 221 -2.35 8.80 10.97
CA ALA A 221 -3.79 9.07 11.06
C ALA A 221 -4.12 10.40 10.37
N ALA A 222 -5.18 10.42 9.55
CA ALA A 222 -5.56 11.60 8.78
C ALA A 222 -5.81 12.82 9.69
N GLY A 223 -5.14 13.94 9.37
CA GLY A 223 -5.27 15.19 10.13
C GLY A 223 -4.75 15.13 11.57
N GLN A 224 -3.96 14.12 11.92
CA GLN A 224 -3.37 13.95 13.24
C GLN A 224 -1.87 13.69 13.09
N PRO A 225 -1.04 14.73 13.00
CA PRO A 225 0.40 14.59 12.98
C PRO A 225 0.86 13.89 14.27
N TYR A 226 1.97 13.20 14.23
CA TYR A 226 2.51 12.39 15.32
C TYR A 226 1.71 11.15 15.69
N ASN A 227 0.53 10.92 15.16
CA ASN A 227 -0.24 9.69 15.39
C ASN A 227 0.06 8.67 14.29
N LEU A 228 1.03 7.81 14.56
CA LEU A 228 1.46 6.75 13.65
C LEU A 228 0.64 5.48 13.90
N ILE A 229 0.14 4.89 12.82
CA ILE A 229 -0.56 3.60 12.84
C ILE A 229 0.33 2.56 12.20
N SER A 230 0.47 1.42 12.86
CA SER A 230 1.24 0.28 12.37
C SER A 230 0.42 -0.99 12.30
N SER A 231 0.80 -1.88 11.40
CA SER A 231 0.32 -3.25 11.30
C SER A 231 1.45 -4.26 11.37
N GLY A 232 1.13 -5.47 11.77
CA GLY A 232 2.08 -6.56 11.91
C GLY A 232 1.68 -7.84 11.20
N SER A 233 2.64 -8.75 11.07
CA SER A 233 2.48 -10.04 10.40
C SER A 233 1.81 -11.12 11.26
N ASN A 234 1.49 -10.83 12.52
CA ASN A 234 1.04 -11.83 13.48
C ASN A 234 -0.47 -11.92 13.66
N ASP A 235 -1.13 -10.77 13.66
CA ASP A 235 -2.56 -10.61 13.93
C ASP A 235 -3.21 -9.53 13.05
N GLY A 236 -4.54 -9.47 13.05
CA GLY A 236 -5.33 -8.43 12.38
C GLY A 236 -5.46 -7.15 13.21
N ILE A 237 -4.50 -6.85 14.08
CA ILE A 237 -4.60 -5.71 15.02
C ILE A 237 -3.76 -4.54 14.51
N LEU A 238 -4.39 -3.37 14.38
CA LEU A 238 -3.70 -2.10 14.17
C LEU A 238 -3.31 -1.48 15.51
N ARG A 239 -2.13 -0.84 15.58
CA ARG A 239 -1.64 -0.14 16.77
C ARG A 239 -1.38 1.32 16.48
N LEU A 240 -1.87 2.19 17.37
CA LEU A 240 -1.68 3.64 17.31
C LEU A 240 -0.58 4.06 18.28
N TRP A 241 0.37 4.83 17.78
CA TRP A 241 1.51 5.36 18.53
C TRP A 241 1.44 6.88 18.56
N ASP A 242 1.46 7.49 19.74
CA ASP A 242 1.63 8.93 19.89
C ASP A 242 3.12 9.26 19.98
N LEU A 243 3.67 9.83 18.92
CA LEU A 243 5.09 10.16 18.82
C LEU A 243 5.48 11.40 19.63
N ARG A 244 4.51 12.12 20.23
CA ARG A 244 4.77 13.28 21.13
C ARG A 244 5.11 12.87 22.55
N ALA A 245 5.00 11.58 22.91
CA ALA A 245 5.28 11.12 24.24
C ALA A 245 6.67 11.56 24.69
N PRO A 246 6.83 12.21 25.85
CA PRO A 246 8.10 12.77 26.29
C PRO A 246 9.14 11.67 26.45
N LEU A 247 10.22 11.77 25.71
CA LEU A 247 11.42 10.97 25.95
C LEU A 247 11.96 11.38 27.30
N ALA A 248 11.88 10.50 28.28
CA ALA A 248 12.50 10.73 29.59
C ALA A 248 14.01 10.96 29.38
N ARG A 249 14.48 12.15 29.67
CA ARG A 249 15.82 12.71 29.36
C ARG A 249 17.01 11.92 29.90
N LYS A 250 16.84 10.79 30.59
CA LYS A 250 17.91 10.08 31.30
C LYS A 250 17.91 8.55 31.17
N GLN A 251 17.08 7.95 30.34
CA GLN A 251 17.13 6.50 30.06
C GLN A 251 17.21 6.24 28.55
N PRO A 252 17.84 5.13 28.11
CA PRO A 252 17.72 4.70 26.73
C PRO A 252 16.24 4.64 26.37
N PRO A 253 15.83 4.96 25.11
CA PRO A 253 14.45 5.24 24.76
C PRO A 253 13.54 4.16 25.32
N ALA A 254 12.73 4.54 26.31
CA ALA A 254 11.75 3.66 26.89
C ALA A 254 10.85 3.18 25.76
N ASN A 255 10.57 1.87 25.69
CA ASN A 255 9.66 1.32 24.73
C ASN A 255 8.34 2.10 24.83
N LEU A 256 8.06 2.94 23.85
CA LEU A 256 6.78 3.61 23.74
C LEU A 256 5.70 2.53 23.72
N LYS A 257 4.76 2.62 24.67
CA LYS A 257 3.58 1.77 24.60
C LYS A 257 2.61 2.38 23.60
N TYR A 258 1.98 1.53 22.79
CA TYR A 258 0.91 2.00 21.91
C TYR A 258 -0.18 2.67 22.76
N THR A 259 -0.73 3.76 22.25
CA THR A 259 -1.77 4.54 22.93
C THR A 259 -3.12 3.84 22.83
N ASN A 260 -3.35 3.16 21.71
CA ASN A 260 -4.58 2.47 21.41
C ASN A 260 -4.33 1.30 20.44
N ALA A 261 -5.18 0.30 20.49
CA ALA A 261 -5.19 -0.83 19.56
C ALA A 261 -6.62 -1.20 19.24
N THR A 262 -6.85 -1.93 18.16
CA THR A 262 -8.16 -2.53 17.91
C THR A 262 -8.52 -3.48 19.03
N SER A 263 -9.75 -3.40 19.52
CA SER A 263 -10.24 -4.27 20.59
C SER A 263 -10.45 -5.71 20.12
N ILE A 264 -10.70 -5.90 18.82
CA ILE A 264 -11.06 -7.17 18.21
C ILE A 264 -10.21 -7.38 16.97
N ASP A 265 -9.71 -8.61 16.80
CA ASP A 265 -9.05 -9.05 15.57
C ASP A 265 -10.11 -9.59 14.60
N PRO A 266 -10.41 -8.91 13.48
CA PRO A 266 -11.45 -9.33 12.54
C PRO A 266 -11.12 -10.62 11.81
N THR A 267 -9.84 -11.02 11.76
CA THR A 267 -9.42 -12.27 11.12
C THR A 267 -9.77 -13.51 11.92
N THR A 268 -10.10 -13.34 13.22
CA THR A 268 -10.45 -14.45 14.14
C THR A 268 -11.94 -14.77 14.18
N PHE A 269 -12.76 -14.05 13.43
CA PHE A 269 -14.19 -14.34 13.34
C PHE A 269 -14.42 -15.79 12.87
N ASN A 270 -15.43 -16.41 13.41
CA ASN A 270 -15.77 -17.82 13.21
C ASN A 270 -14.71 -18.83 13.74
N GLY A 271 -13.92 -18.46 14.75
CA GLY A 271 -12.93 -19.35 15.37
C GLY A 271 -11.68 -19.59 14.55
N SER A 272 -11.45 -18.76 13.52
CA SER A 272 -10.24 -18.80 12.72
C SER A 272 -8.99 -18.43 13.52
N ARG A 273 -7.81 -18.90 13.10
CA ARG A 273 -6.54 -18.46 13.69
C ARG A 273 -6.25 -17.01 13.28
N PRO A 274 -5.61 -16.19 14.14
CA PRO A 274 -5.16 -14.87 13.78
C PRO A 274 -4.35 -14.86 12.49
N ARG A 275 -4.60 -13.86 11.63
CA ARG A 275 -3.90 -13.65 10.37
C ARG A 275 -3.31 -12.24 10.34
N GLY A 276 -2.03 -12.13 10.01
CA GLY A 276 -1.36 -10.84 9.91
C GLY A 276 -1.93 -9.94 8.84
N ILE A 277 -1.79 -8.64 9.06
CA ILE A 277 -2.07 -7.64 8.04
C ILE A 277 -0.85 -7.52 7.12
N VAL A 278 -1.09 -7.59 5.82
CA VAL A 278 -0.05 -7.51 4.78
C VAL A 278 0.18 -6.07 4.36
N SER A 279 -0.89 -5.31 4.15
CA SER A 279 -0.84 -3.92 3.68
C SER A 279 -2.01 -3.11 4.20
N VAL A 280 -1.80 -1.82 4.45
CA VAL A 280 -2.84 -0.87 4.86
C VAL A 280 -2.85 0.31 3.91
N SER A 281 -4.04 0.73 3.49
CA SER A 281 -4.25 1.95 2.73
C SER A 281 -5.24 2.86 3.44
N GLN A 282 -4.97 4.16 3.41
CA GLN A 282 -5.84 5.16 4.00
C GLN A 282 -6.90 5.62 3.01
N GLY A 283 -8.13 5.75 3.47
CA GLY A 283 -9.22 6.33 2.71
C GLY A 283 -9.07 7.83 2.51
N THR A 284 -9.54 8.33 1.38
CA THR A 284 -9.54 9.73 0.98
C THR A 284 -10.95 10.19 0.62
N GLY A 285 -11.21 11.48 0.51
CA GLY A 285 -12.51 12.01 0.09
C GLY A 285 -13.68 11.42 0.89
N PRO A 286 -14.64 10.73 0.26
CA PRO A 286 -15.81 10.15 0.94
C PRO A 286 -15.47 9.04 1.94
N THR A 287 -14.28 8.46 1.86
CA THR A 287 -13.78 7.44 2.77
C THR A 287 -12.70 7.96 3.74
N ALA A 288 -12.50 9.28 3.79
CA ALA A 288 -11.60 9.89 4.76
C ALA A 288 -11.95 9.45 6.19
N GLY A 289 -10.94 9.13 6.99
CA GLY A 289 -11.12 8.57 8.33
C GLY A 289 -11.35 7.06 8.38
N LEU A 290 -11.26 6.36 7.25
CA LEU A 290 -11.20 4.90 7.17
C LEU A 290 -9.80 4.41 6.82
N LEU A 291 -9.49 3.19 7.25
CA LEU A 291 -8.31 2.42 6.86
C LEU A 291 -8.79 1.10 6.25
N PHE A 292 -8.16 0.69 5.17
CA PHE A 292 -8.42 -0.58 4.51
C PHE A 292 -7.21 -1.48 4.68
N ALA A 293 -7.35 -2.54 5.48
CA ALA A 293 -6.29 -3.47 5.80
C ALA A 293 -6.47 -4.78 5.05
N LEU A 294 -5.54 -5.08 4.15
CA LEU A 294 -5.45 -6.38 3.49
C LEU A 294 -4.79 -7.36 4.43
N ALA A 295 -5.48 -8.42 4.78
CA ALA A 295 -4.96 -9.45 5.67
C ALA A 295 -4.60 -10.76 4.93
N ALA A 296 -3.80 -11.58 5.56
CA ALA A 296 -3.39 -12.89 5.03
C ALA A 296 -4.52 -13.94 5.03
N ASP A 297 -5.76 -13.55 5.39
CA ASP A 297 -6.98 -14.33 5.17
C ASP A 297 -7.59 -14.13 3.78
N SER A 298 -6.90 -13.36 2.91
CA SER A 298 -7.37 -12.97 1.57
C SER A 298 -8.63 -12.09 1.59
N ARG A 299 -8.74 -11.23 2.60
CA ARG A 299 -9.82 -10.27 2.77
C ARG A 299 -9.29 -8.89 3.09
N ILE A 300 -10.05 -7.86 2.72
CA ILE A 300 -9.76 -6.49 3.12
C ILE A 300 -10.78 -6.07 4.17
N HIS A 301 -10.26 -5.75 5.35
CA HIS A 301 -11.04 -5.34 6.50
C HIS A 301 -10.95 -3.81 6.66
N PRO A 302 -12.07 -3.09 6.65
CA PRO A 302 -12.07 -1.67 6.95
C PRO A 302 -12.04 -1.42 8.46
N TYR A 303 -11.29 -0.37 8.86
CA TYR A 303 -11.17 0.10 10.23
C TYR A 303 -11.48 1.58 10.30
N SER A 304 -11.95 2.04 11.46
CA SER A 304 -11.99 3.46 11.76
C SER A 304 -10.57 3.98 12.02
N ALA A 305 -10.16 5.07 11.38
CA ALA A 305 -8.90 5.75 11.69
C ALA A 305 -8.98 6.66 12.91
N HIS A 306 -10.16 6.71 13.58
CA HIS A 306 -10.36 7.47 14.79
C HIS A 306 -9.80 6.76 16.03
N ALA A 307 -9.92 7.39 17.18
CA ALA A 307 -9.26 6.99 18.43
C ALA A 307 -9.42 5.51 18.86
N SER A 308 -10.43 4.80 18.41
CA SER A 308 -10.68 3.40 18.78
C SER A 308 -10.04 2.37 17.83
N LEU A 309 -9.69 2.75 16.61
CA LEU A 309 -9.23 1.82 15.55
C LEU A 309 -10.11 0.57 15.41
N ASP A 310 -11.42 0.71 15.59
CA ASP A 310 -12.33 -0.44 15.58
C ASP A 310 -12.52 -0.97 14.15
N PRO A 311 -12.48 -2.29 13.95
CA PRO A 311 -12.78 -2.89 12.67
C PRO A 311 -14.29 -2.84 12.41
N PHE A 312 -14.68 -2.59 11.17
CA PHE A 312 -16.07 -2.72 10.74
C PHE A 312 -16.37 -4.18 10.42
N THR A 313 -17.18 -4.81 11.27
CA THR A 313 -17.51 -6.23 11.11
C THR A 313 -18.58 -6.49 10.07
N SER A 314 -19.33 -5.45 9.67
CA SER A 314 -20.46 -5.54 8.74
C SER A 314 -20.08 -5.47 7.28
N GLN A 315 -18.86 -5.03 6.95
CA GLN A 315 -18.41 -4.89 5.55
C GLN A 315 -17.01 -5.45 5.37
N ILE A 316 -16.89 -6.41 4.50
CA ILE A 316 -15.62 -7.05 4.11
C ILE A 316 -15.55 -7.00 2.59
N TYR A 317 -14.35 -6.77 2.04
CA TYR A 317 -14.09 -6.82 0.61
C TYR A 317 -13.33 -8.10 0.31
N GLU A 318 -13.92 -8.94 -0.56
CA GLU A 318 -13.35 -10.24 -0.89
C GLU A 318 -13.63 -10.61 -2.35
N HIS A 319 -12.88 -11.57 -2.85
CA HIS A 319 -13.12 -12.22 -4.12
C HIS A 319 -12.63 -13.67 -4.05
N GLU A 320 -13.34 -14.62 -4.67
CA GLU A 320 -13.02 -16.05 -4.63
C GLU A 320 -11.61 -16.38 -5.17
N ASN A 321 -11.16 -15.63 -6.16
CA ASN A 321 -9.85 -15.78 -6.79
C ASN A 321 -8.74 -14.96 -6.10
N MET A 322 -9.07 -14.11 -5.11
CA MET A 322 -8.07 -13.33 -4.39
C MET A 322 -7.29 -14.21 -3.43
N LYS A 323 -5.97 -14.24 -3.57
CA LYS A 323 -5.05 -14.94 -2.67
C LYS A 323 -3.96 -13.97 -2.22
N THR A 324 -3.69 -13.92 -0.93
CA THR A 324 -2.71 -13.02 -0.30
C THR A 324 -1.71 -13.81 0.56
N ASN A 325 -1.16 -14.89 0.00
CA ASN A 325 -0.21 -15.75 0.71
C ASN A 325 1.19 -15.13 0.82
N SER A 326 1.40 -13.98 0.19
CA SER A 326 2.68 -13.29 0.10
C SER A 326 2.65 -12.00 0.92
N PHE A 327 3.81 -11.62 1.47
CA PHE A 327 4.02 -10.36 2.18
C PHE A 327 4.27 -9.17 1.25
N TYR A 328 4.21 -9.36 -0.06
CA TYR A 328 4.48 -8.32 -1.05
C TYR A 328 3.21 -7.68 -1.58
N VAL A 329 2.08 -8.36 -1.50
CA VAL A 329 0.81 -7.87 -2.04
C VAL A 329 0.37 -6.58 -1.34
N ARG A 330 0.07 -5.56 -2.12
CA ARG A 330 -0.35 -4.25 -1.62
C ARG A 330 -1.81 -3.99 -1.90
N VAL A 331 -2.37 -3.06 -1.11
CA VAL A 331 -3.69 -2.46 -1.30
C VAL A 331 -3.53 -0.95 -1.43
N ALA A 332 -4.28 -0.31 -2.34
CA ALA A 332 -4.24 1.13 -2.52
C ALA A 332 -5.63 1.71 -2.78
N THR A 333 -5.91 2.85 -2.17
CA THR A 333 -7.14 3.63 -2.34
C THR A 333 -6.92 4.68 -3.43
N SER A 334 -7.89 4.84 -4.32
CA SER A 334 -7.83 5.86 -5.36
C SER A 334 -7.86 7.28 -4.77
N PRO A 335 -7.25 8.29 -5.42
CA PRO A 335 -7.25 9.67 -4.95
C PRO A 335 -8.66 10.23 -4.75
N CYS A 336 -9.63 9.83 -5.58
CA CYS A 336 -11.03 10.23 -5.43
C CYS A 336 -11.75 9.56 -4.23
N GLY A 337 -11.12 8.58 -3.55
CA GLY A 337 -11.64 7.87 -2.38
C GLY A 337 -12.85 6.98 -2.64
N ARG A 338 -13.13 6.66 -3.90
CA ARG A 338 -14.27 5.82 -4.29
C ARG A 338 -13.90 4.38 -4.60
N TRP A 339 -12.63 4.12 -4.93
CA TRP A 339 -12.15 2.83 -5.40
C TRP A 339 -10.98 2.35 -4.58
N LEU A 340 -10.93 1.04 -4.41
CA LEU A 340 -9.86 0.34 -3.75
C LEU A 340 -9.34 -0.73 -4.69
N ALA A 341 -8.04 -0.84 -4.84
CA ALA A 341 -7.39 -1.91 -5.60
C ALA A 341 -6.56 -2.80 -4.68
N SER A 342 -6.55 -4.09 -4.96
CA SER A 342 -5.70 -5.07 -4.31
C SER A 342 -5.00 -5.93 -5.35
N GLY A 343 -3.70 -6.14 -5.18
CA GLY A 343 -2.98 -7.19 -5.88
C GLY A 343 -3.38 -8.59 -5.42
N ALA A 344 -2.73 -9.60 -5.97
CA ALA A 344 -2.90 -10.99 -5.55
C ALA A 344 -1.63 -11.81 -5.78
N ALA A 345 -1.43 -12.82 -4.94
CA ALA A 345 -0.28 -13.72 -4.97
C ALA A 345 -0.32 -14.76 -6.12
N ALA A 346 -1.37 -14.78 -6.93
CA ALA A 346 -1.51 -15.76 -8.00
C ALA A 346 -2.27 -15.19 -9.21
N ALA A 347 -2.05 -15.79 -10.37
CA ALA A 347 -2.81 -15.60 -11.61
C ALA A 347 -2.73 -14.19 -12.22
N GLY A 348 -1.74 -13.36 -11.87
CA GLY A 348 -1.53 -12.04 -12.48
C GLY A 348 -2.76 -11.13 -12.41
N SER A 349 -3.56 -11.27 -11.34
CA SER A 349 -4.87 -10.63 -11.20
C SER A 349 -4.83 -9.48 -10.22
N VAL A 350 -5.65 -8.48 -10.50
CA VAL A 350 -5.92 -7.31 -9.63
C VAL A 350 -7.41 -7.27 -9.34
N PHE A 351 -7.77 -6.88 -8.13
CA PHE A 351 -9.17 -6.80 -7.71
C PHE A 351 -9.53 -5.36 -7.36
N LEU A 352 -10.61 -4.88 -7.98
CA LEU A 352 -11.12 -3.53 -7.78
C LEU A 352 -12.44 -3.57 -7.00
N TYR A 353 -12.59 -2.68 -6.04
CA TYR A 353 -13.77 -2.58 -5.17
C TYR A 353 -14.32 -1.16 -5.15
N ASP A 354 -15.64 -1.06 -5.16
CA ASP A 354 -16.35 0.19 -4.89
C ASP A 354 -16.43 0.41 -3.37
N ILE A 355 -15.72 1.43 -2.88
CA ILE A 355 -15.71 1.81 -1.47
C ILE A 355 -16.46 3.11 -1.19
N SER A 356 -17.12 3.69 -2.19
CA SER A 356 -17.79 5.01 -2.09
C SER A 356 -18.81 5.09 -0.95
N ASN A 357 -19.38 3.96 -0.57
CA ASN A 357 -20.36 3.84 0.50
C ASN A 357 -19.81 3.21 1.80
N ALA A 358 -18.51 2.95 1.90
CA ALA A 358 -17.91 2.25 3.04
C ALA A 358 -18.26 2.87 4.40
N ALA A 359 -18.21 4.19 4.52
CA ALA A 359 -18.55 4.90 5.77
C ALA A 359 -20.02 4.74 6.17
N ARG A 360 -20.93 4.49 5.24
CA ARG A 360 -22.37 4.27 5.50
C ARG A 360 -22.67 2.81 5.78
N ALA A 361 -22.07 1.91 5.01
CA ALA A 361 -22.24 0.46 5.15
C ALA A 361 -21.69 -0.08 6.49
N ALA A 362 -20.80 0.66 7.16
CA ALA A 362 -20.35 0.37 8.52
C ALA A 362 -21.50 0.28 9.54
N ARG A 363 -22.68 0.82 9.22
CA ARG A 363 -23.87 0.84 10.09
C ARG A 363 -24.93 -0.20 9.69
N ASP A 364 -24.80 -0.83 8.54
CA ASP A 364 -25.78 -1.79 7.99
C ASP A 364 -25.11 -3.16 7.75
N THR A 365 -25.86 -4.24 8.00
CA THR A 365 -25.46 -5.61 7.64
C THR A 365 -25.58 -5.77 6.11
N SER A 366 -24.52 -5.41 5.40
CA SER A 366 -24.45 -5.61 3.95
C SER A 366 -23.67 -6.90 3.62
N PRO A 367 -24.02 -7.63 2.56
CA PRO A 367 -23.24 -8.76 2.11
C PRO A 367 -21.81 -8.30 1.73
N PRO A 368 -20.81 -9.20 1.78
CA PRO A 368 -19.44 -8.89 1.36
C PRO A 368 -19.42 -8.25 -0.04
N ALA A 369 -18.66 -7.18 -0.20
CA ALA A 369 -18.53 -6.53 -1.50
C ALA A 369 -17.61 -7.35 -2.41
N ARG A 370 -18.21 -7.92 -3.48
CA ARG A 370 -17.44 -8.66 -4.49
C ARG A 370 -16.67 -7.71 -5.38
N GLY A 371 -15.36 -7.96 -5.52
CA GLY A 371 -14.48 -7.21 -6.41
C GLY A 371 -14.76 -7.44 -7.90
N VAL A 372 -14.19 -6.56 -8.73
CA VAL A 372 -14.03 -6.75 -10.17
C VAL A 372 -12.62 -7.26 -10.40
N GLN A 373 -12.48 -8.41 -11.04
CA GLN A 373 -11.16 -8.98 -11.37
C GLN A 373 -10.67 -8.45 -12.72
N LEU A 374 -9.46 -7.92 -12.73
CA LEU A 374 -8.70 -7.59 -13.93
C LEU A 374 -7.57 -8.60 -14.07
N ALA A 375 -7.38 -9.18 -15.26
CA ALA A 375 -6.32 -10.14 -15.57
C ALA A 375 -5.55 -9.66 -16.80
N GLY A 376 -4.23 -9.69 -16.73
CA GLY A 376 -3.41 -9.23 -17.85
C GLY A 376 -1.91 -9.29 -17.64
N GLN A 377 -1.48 -9.78 -16.48
CA GLN A 377 -0.07 -10.04 -16.11
C GLN A 377 0.09 -11.51 -15.73
N THR A 378 1.30 -11.94 -15.42
CA THR A 378 1.59 -13.29 -14.98
C THR A 378 2.35 -13.27 -13.65
N GLY A 379 2.15 -14.29 -12.82
CA GLY A 379 2.75 -14.37 -11.49
C GLY A 379 1.99 -13.56 -10.43
N GLU A 380 2.70 -13.13 -9.38
CA GLU A 380 2.16 -12.31 -8.32
C GLU A 380 2.06 -10.85 -8.77
N VAL A 381 0.93 -10.20 -8.51
CA VAL A 381 0.82 -8.74 -8.59
C VAL A 381 1.10 -8.17 -7.21
N ALA A 382 2.36 -7.79 -7.01
CA ALA A 382 2.87 -7.39 -5.70
C ALA A 382 2.49 -5.94 -5.35
N ALA A 383 2.79 -5.00 -6.22
CA ALA A 383 2.60 -3.59 -5.94
C ALA A 383 1.60 -2.94 -6.89
N LEU A 384 0.94 -1.91 -6.38
CA LEU A 384 0.01 -1.08 -7.16
C LEU A 384 -0.12 0.30 -6.52
N ASP A 385 -0.40 1.29 -7.35
CA ASP A 385 -0.75 2.64 -6.89
C ASP A 385 -1.65 3.35 -7.91
N TRP A 386 -2.42 4.33 -7.43
CA TRP A 386 -3.35 5.10 -8.21
C TRP A 386 -2.80 6.49 -8.54
N ALA A 387 -2.99 6.93 -9.78
CA ALA A 387 -3.05 8.35 -10.15
C ALA A 387 -4.51 8.75 -10.38
N ASP A 388 -4.76 10.01 -10.78
CA ASP A 388 -6.10 10.45 -11.11
C ASP A 388 -6.61 9.69 -12.35
N GLY A 389 -7.69 8.93 -12.17
CA GLY A 389 -8.33 8.13 -13.23
C GLY A 389 -7.54 6.93 -13.75
N MET A 390 -6.37 6.57 -13.18
CA MET A 390 -5.59 5.43 -13.65
C MET A 390 -4.95 4.64 -12.50
N LEU A 391 -4.75 3.34 -12.72
CA LEU A 391 -4.11 2.41 -11.81
C LEU A 391 -2.86 1.81 -12.46
N ALA A 392 -1.71 1.85 -11.77
CA ALA A 392 -0.54 1.06 -12.14
C ALA A 392 -0.46 -0.20 -11.29
N THR A 393 -0.03 -1.31 -11.89
CA THR A 393 0.15 -2.62 -11.26
C THR A 393 1.49 -3.22 -11.66
N CYS A 394 2.22 -3.77 -10.70
CA CYS A 394 3.53 -4.36 -10.87
C CYS A 394 3.46 -5.86 -10.60
N ALA A 395 4.03 -6.69 -11.49
CA ALA A 395 3.99 -8.13 -11.36
C ALA A 395 5.36 -8.80 -11.51
N ASP A 396 5.44 -10.06 -11.06
CA ASP A 396 6.66 -10.87 -11.11
C ASP A 396 7.16 -11.15 -12.54
N ASP A 397 6.31 -10.96 -13.55
CA ASP A 397 6.71 -11.05 -14.97
C ASP A 397 7.66 -9.92 -15.42
N GLY A 398 8.06 -9.04 -14.49
CA GLY A 398 8.94 -7.92 -14.78
C GLY A 398 8.23 -6.76 -15.47
N THR A 399 6.90 -6.73 -15.47
CA THR A 399 6.12 -5.69 -16.13
C THR A 399 5.39 -4.80 -15.15
N VAL A 400 5.20 -3.54 -15.56
CA VAL A 400 4.25 -2.60 -14.98
C VAL A 400 3.16 -2.37 -16.01
N ARG A 401 1.91 -2.53 -15.58
CA ARG A 401 0.73 -2.34 -16.43
C ARG A 401 -0.10 -1.18 -15.91
N VAL A 402 -0.58 -0.34 -16.83
CA VAL A 402 -1.45 0.79 -16.51
C VAL A 402 -2.86 0.50 -17.00
N TRP A 403 -3.83 0.70 -16.12
CA TRP A 403 -5.25 0.48 -16.35
C TRP A 403 -6.00 1.81 -16.34
N ARG A 404 -6.93 2.01 -17.29
CA ARG A 404 -7.76 3.22 -17.39
C ARG A 404 -9.20 2.83 -17.67
N ALA A 405 -10.14 3.59 -17.13
CA ALA A 405 -11.55 3.42 -17.49
C ALA A 405 -11.78 3.92 -18.91
N ASP A 406 -12.25 3.04 -19.79
CA ASP A 406 -12.62 3.35 -21.18
C ASP A 406 -13.82 2.50 -21.57
N GLU A 407 -14.99 3.12 -21.55
CA GLU A 407 -16.27 2.44 -21.81
C GLU A 407 -16.40 1.98 -23.24
N GLU A 408 -15.89 2.73 -24.21
CA GLU A 408 -15.97 2.39 -25.63
C GLU A 408 -15.12 1.16 -25.94
N VAL A 409 -13.86 1.16 -25.48
CA VAL A 409 -12.95 0.03 -25.63
C VAL A 409 -13.50 -1.19 -24.91
N TYR A 410 -13.96 -1.04 -23.66
CA TYR A 410 -14.55 -2.15 -22.91
C TYR A 410 -15.77 -2.75 -23.59
N SER A 411 -16.67 -1.91 -24.09
CA SER A 411 -17.85 -2.37 -24.81
C SER A 411 -17.50 -3.16 -26.08
N ARG A 412 -16.44 -2.75 -26.80
CA ARG A 412 -15.91 -3.49 -27.94
C ARG A 412 -15.32 -4.82 -27.52
N CYS A 413 -14.44 -4.82 -26.49
CA CYS A 413 -13.85 -6.04 -25.95
C CYS A 413 -14.90 -7.05 -25.46
N ARG A 414 -16.02 -6.56 -24.93
CA ARG A 414 -17.11 -7.40 -24.46
C ARG A 414 -17.93 -8.01 -25.59
N LYS A 415 -18.04 -7.33 -26.75
CA LYS A 415 -18.76 -7.84 -27.94
C LYS A 415 -17.99 -9.00 -28.58
N ASP A 416 -16.66 -8.85 -28.66
CA ASP A 416 -15.77 -9.87 -29.23
C ASP A 416 -14.56 -10.10 -28.32
N PRO A 417 -14.70 -10.91 -27.26
CA PRO A 417 -13.63 -11.15 -26.30
C PRO A 417 -12.45 -11.93 -26.88
N GLU A 418 -12.71 -12.85 -27.84
CA GLU A 418 -11.68 -13.71 -28.41
C GLU A 418 -10.73 -12.93 -29.31
N GLU A 419 -11.22 -11.97 -30.07
CA GLU A 419 -10.38 -11.09 -30.89
C GLU A 419 -9.69 -10.03 -30.01
N SER A 420 -10.44 -9.41 -29.10
CA SER A 420 -9.96 -8.30 -28.29
C SER A 420 -8.85 -8.69 -27.31
N LYS A 421 -8.78 -9.95 -26.86
CA LYS A 421 -7.75 -10.42 -25.90
C LYS A 421 -6.30 -10.27 -26.42
N TRP A 422 -6.10 -10.16 -27.72
CA TRP A 422 -4.78 -9.99 -28.32
C TRP A 422 -4.25 -8.54 -28.22
N GLU A 423 -5.14 -7.59 -28.08
CA GLU A 423 -4.80 -6.17 -27.99
C GLU A 423 -5.01 -5.60 -26.58
N TRP A 424 -5.94 -6.17 -25.84
CA TRP A 424 -6.43 -5.59 -24.59
C TRP A 424 -6.52 -6.61 -23.46
N ALA A 425 -6.15 -6.16 -22.26
CA ALA A 425 -6.54 -6.78 -21.02
C ALA A 425 -7.76 -6.03 -20.45
N PHE A 426 -8.76 -6.75 -19.96
CA PHE A 426 -10.02 -6.23 -19.44
C PHE A 426 -10.63 -7.17 -18.39
N SER A 427 -11.71 -6.72 -17.71
CA SER A 427 -12.37 -7.55 -16.71
C SER A 427 -13.02 -8.78 -17.36
N ALA A 428 -12.78 -9.96 -16.76
CA ALA A 428 -13.55 -11.14 -17.13
C ALA A 428 -15.04 -10.94 -16.80
N ARG A 429 -15.92 -11.68 -17.49
CA ARG A 429 -17.34 -11.71 -17.11
C ARG A 429 -17.47 -12.17 -15.66
N ALA A 430 -18.05 -11.31 -14.80
CA ALA A 430 -18.54 -11.69 -13.48
C ALA A 430 -19.84 -12.47 -13.59
#